data_fc2891335fb59991d39ca6c1c43f235d
#
_entry.id   fc2891335fb59991d39ca6c1c43f235d
#
_cell.length_a   1.000
_cell.length_b   1.000
_cell.length_c   1.000
_cell.angle_alpha   90.00
_cell.angle_beta   90.00
_cell.angle_gamma   90.00
#
_symmetry.space_group_name_H-M   'P 1'
#
loop_
_entity.id
_entity.type
_entity.pdbx_description
1 polymer ?
#
loop_
_entity_poly.entity_id
_entity_poly.type
_entity_poly.pdbx_seq_one_letter_code
_entity_poly.pdbx_strand_id
1 'polypeptide(L)'
;MAIISSLRGIGARVVNAVWRIGFGTRFFLMTLFYSGTSFRRFRLTVREIFFTGVMSLIIILVSGMFVGMVLGLQGYETLKRYGSESALGSLVALSLVRELGPVLAALLFASRAGSAMTAEIGLMKATEQISAMEMMAVNPIARVVAPRFWAGVISMPLLAAMFSAMGVFGGYVVGVVLIGVDEGSFWSQMQSAVDFQHDVLNGVIKSVVFGVAVTVISLFEGFDAPPTAEGVSGATTRTVVQSSLAILMLDFILTAFMFRGD
;
A
#
# COMPACT_ATOMS: atom_id res chain seq x y z
N MET A 1 27.19 35.28 -13.10
CA MET A 1 26.38 35.23 -11.89
C MET A 1 25.23 34.16 -11.97
N ALA A 2 24.53 34.03 -13.11
CA ALA A 2 23.42 33.04 -13.25
C ALA A 2 23.81 31.55 -13.03
N ILE A 3 24.98 31.11 -13.48
CA ILE A 3 25.45 29.73 -13.34
C ILE A 3 25.75 29.40 -11.88
N ILE A 4 26.33 30.31 -11.13
CA ILE A 4 26.64 30.10 -9.70
C ILE A 4 25.37 30.05 -8.86
N SER A 5 24.35 30.86 -9.17
CA SER A 5 23.04 30.79 -8.49
C SER A 5 22.27 29.48 -8.79
N SER A 6 22.37 28.97 -10.02
CA SER A 6 21.80 27.69 -10.41
C SER A 6 22.49 26.51 -9.72
N LEU A 7 23.81 26.49 -9.65
CA LEU A 7 24.60 25.48 -8.93
C LEU A 7 24.30 25.50 -7.43
N ARG A 8 24.17 26.68 -6.82
CA ARG A 8 23.80 26.83 -5.41
C ARG A 8 22.38 26.35 -5.15
N GLY A 9 21.45 26.57 -6.10
CA GLY A 9 20.08 26.08 -6.03
C GLY A 9 20.00 24.56 -6.11
N ILE A 10 20.79 23.92 -6.97
CA ILE A 10 20.88 22.45 -7.07
C ILE A 10 21.51 21.87 -5.80
N GLY A 11 22.61 22.44 -5.33
CA GLY A 11 23.25 22.01 -4.09
C GLY A 11 22.33 22.08 -2.88
N ALA A 12 21.58 23.17 -2.74
CA ALA A 12 20.59 23.31 -1.68
C ALA A 12 19.47 22.25 -1.75
N ARG A 13 18.99 21.91 -2.96
CA ARG A 13 17.99 20.85 -3.15
C ARG A 13 18.52 19.48 -2.74
N VAL A 14 19.75 19.16 -3.13
CA VAL A 14 20.38 17.87 -2.76
C VAL A 14 20.58 17.78 -1.27
N VAL A 15 21.11 18.81 -0.62
CA VAL A 15 21.29 18.84 0.84
C VAL A 15 19.96 18.71 1.56
N ASN A 16 18.92 19.42 1.12
CA ASN A 16 17.58 19.29 1.70
C ASN A 16 16.98 17.90 1.50
N ALA A 17 17.19 17.26 0.35
CA ALA A 17 16.75 15.90 0.11
C ALA A 17 17.44 14.88 1.05
N VAL A 18 18.77 14.97 1.18
CA VAL A 18 19.53 14.12 2.10
C VAL A 18 19.09 14.34 3.56
N TRP A 19 18.87 15.60 3.94
CA TRP A 19 18.40 15.95 5.28
C TRP A 19 16.99 15.35 5.57
N ARG A 20 16.07 15.45 4.60
CA ARG A 20 14.73 14.85 4.71
C ARG A 20 14.79 13.33 4.81
N ILE A 21 15.66 12.67 4.05
CA ILE A 21 15.87 11.22 4.15
C ILE A 21 16.40 10.85 5.54
N GLY A 22 17.40 11.56 6.04
CA GLY A 22 17.95 11.33 7.38
C GLY A 22 16.91 11.54 8.49
N PHE A 23 16.10 12.58 8.38
CA PHE A 23 15.01 12.84 9.33
C PHE A 23 13.90 11.78 9.25
N GLY A 24 13.54 11.33 8.04
CA GLY A 24 12.58 10.24 7.82
C GLY A 24 13.08 8.90 8.40
N THR A 25 14.36 8.58 8.19
CA THR A 25 14.98 7.38 8.76
C THR A 25 14.97 7.42 10.29
N ARG A 26 15.34 8.56 10.89
CA ARG A 26 15.26 8.75 12.35
C ARG A 26 13.83 8.60 12.86
N PHE A 27 12.86 9.18 12.16
CA PHE A 27 11.44 9.05 12.50
C PHE A 27 10.98 7.60 12.48
N PHE A 28 11.35 6.84 11.45
CA PHE A 28 11.05 5.41 11.33
C PHE A 28 11.67 4.60 12.48
N LEU A 29 12.97 4.81 12.77
CA LEU A 29 13.64 4.12 13.87
C LEU A 29 12.99 4.44 15.23
N MET A 30 12.62 5.69 15.47
CA MET A 30 11.88 6.06 16.68
C MET A 30 10.49 5.38 16.74
N THR A 31 9.78 5.30 15.63
CA THR A 31 8.49 4.60 15.55
C THR A 31 8.66 3.11 15.90
N LEU A 32 9.69 2.47 15.41
CA LEU A 32 10.03 1.08 15.76
C LEU A 32 10.41 0.93 17.23
N PHE A 33 11.23 1.83 17.77
CA PHE A 33 11.64 1.79 19.18
C PHE A 33 10.44 1.89 20.13
N TYR A 34 9.48 2.77 19.80
CA TYR A 34 8.24 2.93 20.59
C TYR A 34 7.15 1.92 20.26
N SER A 35 7.36 0.99 19.32
CA SER A 35 6.39 -0.06 18.96
C SER A 35 6.00 -0.96 20.12
N GLY A 36 6.91 -1.21 21.07
CA GLY A 36 6.62 -1.97 22.28
C GLY A 36 5.48 -1.39 23.13
N THR A 37 5.29 -0.08 23.10
CA THR A 37 4.18 0.59 23.80
C THR A 37 2.83 0.39 23.09
N SER A 38 2.84 0.22 21.77
CA SER A 38 1.65 -0.05 20.96
C SER A 38 1.05 -1.43 21.28
N PHE A 39 1.89 -2.44 21.47
CA PHE A 39 1.43 -3.78 21.86
C PHE A 39 0.81 -3.81 23.27
N ARG A 40 1.32 -3.00 24.20
CA ARG A 40 0.71 -2.85 25.54
C ARG A 40 -0.67 -2.15 25.48
N ARG A 41 -0.93 -1.37 24.43
CA ARG A 41 -2.17 -0.63 24.22
C ARG A 41 -2.95 -1.15 23.02
N PHE A 42 -3.10 -2.45 22.94
CA PHE A 42 -3.73 -3.17 21.81
C PHE A 42 -5.09 -2.59 21.37
N ARG A 43 -5.88 -2.11 22.32
CA ARG A 43 -7.18 -1.49 22.04
C ARG A 43 -7.09 -0.25 21.12
N LEU A 44 -6.00 0.54 21.22
CA LEU A 44 -5.78 1.67 20.31
C LEU A 44 -5.43 1.18 18.92
N THR A 45 -4.55 0.21 18.80
CA THR A 45 -4.15 -0.36 17.51
C THR A 45 -5.34 -1.00 16.79
N VAL A 46 -6.20 -1.73 17.50
CA VAL A 46 -7.43 -2.30 16.92
C VAL A 46 -8.37 -1.22 16.40
N ARG A 47 -8.53 -0.13 17.13
CA ARG A 47 -9.32 1.01 16.68
C ARG A 47 -8.76 1.63 15.40
N GLU A 48 -7.44 1.81 15.32
CA GLU A 48 -6.78 2.34 14.13
C GLU A 48 -6.86 1.36 12.95
N ILE A 49 -6.81 0.02 13.19
CA ILE A 49 -7.05 -1.01 12.15
C ILE A 49 -8.46 -0.86 11.57
N PHE A 50 -9.45 -0.58 12.40
CA PHE A 50 -10.81 -0.35 11.92
C PHE A 50 -10.89 0.86 10.98
N PHE A 51 -10.33 1.99 11.36
CA PHE A 51 -10.36 3.21 10.53
C PHE A 51 -9.50 3.08 9.27
N THR A 52 -8.36 2.43 9.35
CA THR A 52 -7.41 2.28 8.23
C THR A 52 -7.80 1.13 7.31
N GLY A 53 -8.15 -0.03 7.87
CA GLY A 53 -8.45 -1.26 7.14
C GLY A 53 -9.92 -1.35 6.74
N VAL A 54 -10.83 -1.45 7.72
CA VAL A 54 -12.24 -1.75 7.44
C VAL A 54 -12.91 -0.68 6.58
N MET A 55 -12.65 0.58 6.85
CA MET A 55 -13.19 1.66 6.02
C MET A 55 -12.60 1.72 4.60
N SER A 56 -11.51 1.00 4.32
CA SER A 56 -10.96 0.86 2.96
C SER A 56 -11.52 -0.35 2.21
N LEU A 57 -12.23 -1.27 2.89
CA LEU A 57 -12.71 -2.52 2.29
C LEU A 57 -13.59 -2.29 1.06
N ILE A 58 -14.55 -1.37 1.11
CA ILE A 58 -15.51 -1.16 0.01
C ILE A 58 -14.78 -0.82 -1.28
N ILE A 59 -13.85 0.13 -1.24
CA ILE A 59 -13.10 0.52 -2.44
C ILE A 59 -12.21 -0.62 -2.94
N ILE A 60 -11.61 -1.38 -2.04
CA ILE A 60 -10.75 -2.51 -2.35
C ILE A 60 -11.55 -3.65 -3.02
N LEU A 61 -12.71 -4.03 -2.45
CA LEU A 61 -13.54 -5.11 -2.98
C LEU A 61 -14.11 -4.76 -4.36
N VAL A 62 -14.67 -3.56 -4.48
CA VAL A 62 -15.28 -3.11 -5.75
C VAL A 62 -14.21 -2.97 -6.84
N SER A 63 -13.08 -2.35 -6.53
CA SER A 63 -11.98 -2.20 -7.49
C SER A 63 -11.37 -3.55 -7.87
N GLY A 64 -11.18 -4.46 -6.90
CA GLY A 64 -10.69 -5.82 -7.16
C GLY A 64 -11.59 -6.58 -8.11
N MET A 65 -12.90 -6.54 -7.88
CA MET A 65 -13.89 -7.17 -8.74
C MET A 65 -13.81 -6.65 -10.19
N PHE A 66 -13.80 -5.33 -10.39
CA PHE A 66 -13.73 -4.77 -11.75
C PHE A 66 -12.40 -5.05 -12.45
N VAL A 67 -11.29 -4.99 -11.73
CA VAL A 67 -9.97 -5.37 -12.28
C VAL A 67 -9.97 -6.84 -12.70
N GLY A 68 -10.52 -7.72 -11.88
CA GLY A 68 -10.66 -9.13 -12.21
C GLY A 68 -11.54 -9.38 -13.44
N MET A 69 -12.66 -8.65 -13.56
CA MET A 69 -13.52 -8.71 -14.75
C MET A 69 -12.76 -8.29 -16.02
N VAL A 70 -11.99 -7.21 -15.96
CA VAL A 70 -11.18 -6.75 -17.10
C VAL A 70 -10.10 -7.76 -17.46
N LEU A 71 -9.40 -8.34 -16.46
CA LEU A 71 -8.42 -9.39 -16.68
C LEU A 71 -9.05 -10.65 -17.28
N GLY A 72 -10.23 -11.05 -16.82
CA GLY A 72 -10.99 -12.17 -17.39
C GLY A 72 -11.31 -11.93 -18.86
N LEU A 73 -11.81 -10.74 -19.21
CA LEU A 73 -12.14 -10.39 -20.58
C LEU A 73 -10.91 -10.35 -21.50
N GLN A 74 -9.88 -9.59 -21.11
CA GLN A 74 -8.66 -9.43 -21.90
C GLN A 74 -7.85 -10.73 -21.96
N GLY A 75 -7.82 -11.46 -20.85
CA GLY A 75 -7.15 -12.78 -20.78
C GLY A 75 -7.79 -13.77 -21.72
N TYR A 76 -9.13 -13.86 -21.74
CA TYR A 76 -9.85 -14.72 -22.67
C TYR A 76 -9.57 -14.36 -24.12
N GLU A 77 -9.70 -13.10 -24.52
CA GLU A 77 -9.41 -12.66 -25.89
C GLU A 77 -7.97 -12.99 -26.33
N THR A 78 -7.01 -12.87 -25.40
CA THR A 78 -5.62 -13.21 -25.68
C THR A 78 -5.44 -14.73 -25.83
N LEU A 79 -5.93 -15.52 -24.89
CA LEU A 79 -5.78 -16.99 -24.88
C LEU A 79 -6.52 -17.65 -26.05
N LYS A 80 -7.67 -17.10 -26.45
CA LYS A 80 -8.43 -17.57 -27.62
C LYS A 80 -7.61 -17.56 -28.90
N ARG A 81 -6.75 -16.55 -29.08
CA ARG A 81 -5.88 -16.49 -30.27
C ARG A 81 -4.85 -17.63 -30.33
N TYR A 82 -4.53 -18.22 -29.18
CA TYR A 82 -3.58 -19.33 -29.05
C TYR A 82 -4.26 -20.69 -28.82
N GLY A 83 -5.59 -20.75 -28.81
CA GLY A 83 -6.34 -21.98 -28.55
C GLY A 83 -6.17 -22.53 -27.13
N SER A 84 -5.85 -21.65 -26.16
CA SER A 84 -5.54 -22.04 -24.77
C SER A 84 -6.54 -21.44 -23.77
N GLU A 85 -7.82 -21.39 -24.14
CA GLU A 85 -8.89 -20.76 -23.35
C GLU A 85 -9.04 -21.38 -21.95
N SER A 86 -8.72 -22.66 -21.80
CA SER A 86 -8.74 -23.37 -20.52
C SER A 86 -7.76 -22.80 -19.49
N ALA A 87 -6.68 -22.13 -19.91
CA ALA A 87 -5.69 -21.53 -19.03
C ALA A 87 -6.11 -20.17 -18.43
N LEU A 88 -7.35 -19.71 -18.65
CA LEU A 88 -7.83 -18.42 -18.16
C LEU A 88 -7.77 -18.31 -16.63
N GLY A 89 -8.13 -19.38 -15.93
CA GLY A 89 -8.11 -19.41 -14.46
C GLY A 89 -6.71 -19.19 -13.89
N SER A 90 -5.70 -19.86 -14.46
CA SER A 90 -4.30 -19.69 -14.03
C SER A 90 -3.76 -18.30 -14.34
N LEU A 91 -4.07 -17.74 -15.50
CA LEU A 91 -3.65 -16.39 -15.88
C LEU A 91 -4.21 -15.34 -14.93
N VAL A 92 -5.51 -15.37 -14.65
CA VAL A 92 -6.17 -14.43 -13.74
C VAL A 92 -5.62 -14.54 -12.33
N ALA A 93 -5.49 -15.77 -11.79
CA ALA A 93 -5.04 -15.98 -10.43
C ALA A 93 -3.57 -15.55 -10.23
N LEU A 94 -2.66 -16.00 -11.12
CA LEU A 94 -1.24 -15.65 -11.00
C LEU A 94 -1.00 -14.16 -11.16
N SER A 95 -1.67 -13.50 -12.12
CA SER A 95 -1.56 -12.05 -12.31
C SER A 95 -2.02 -11.28 -11.09
N LEU A 96 -3.10 -11.70 -10.43
CA LEU A 96 -3.62 -11.03 -9.24
C LEU A 96 -2.80 -11.32 -7.99
N VAL A 97 -2.46 -12.58 -7.75
CA VAL A 97 -1.81 -12.97 -6.48
C VAL A 97 -0.36 -12.49 -6.43
N ARG A 98 0.38 -12.65 -7.53
CA ARG A 98 1.82 -12.31 -7.59
C ARG A 98 2.08 -10.81 -7.67
N GLU A 99 1.30 -10.08 -8.50
CA GLU A 99 1.65 -8.72 -8.92
C GLU A 99 0.52 -7.72 -8.66
N LEU A 100 -0.58 -7.82 -9.41
CA LEU A 100 -1.60 -6.77 -9.44
C LEU A 100 -2.33 -6.60 -8.12
N GLY A 101 -2.58 -7.68 -7.39
CA GLY A 101 -3.27 -7.63 -6.11
C GLY A 101 -2.53 -6.76 -5.08
N PRO A 102 -1.29 -7.09 -4.72
CA PRO A 102 -0.49 -6.30 -3.80
C PRO A 102 -0.29 -4.85 -4.26
N VAL A 103 0.05 -4.63 -5.54
CA VAL A 103 0.34 -3.29 -6.07
C VAL A 103 -0.89 -2.39 -6.09
N LEU A 104 -1.99 -2.86 -6.70
CA LEU A 104 -3.21 -2.06 -6.82
C LEU A 104 -3.86 -1.82 -5.46
N ALA A 105 -3.88 -2.83 -4.59
CA ALA A 105 -4.34 -2.64 -3.22
C ALA A 105 -3.50 -1.59 -2.49
N ALA A 106 -2.16 -1.58 -2.67
CA ALA A 106 -1.29 -0.60 -2.04
C ALA A 106 -1.52 0.83 -2.59
N LEU A 107 -1.74 1.00 -3.89
CA LEU A 107 -2.05 2.29 -4.49
C LEU A 107 -3.39 2.85 -3.97
N LEU A 108 -4.42 2.01 -3.88
CA LEU A 108 -5.71 2.38 -3.31
C LEU A 108 -5.62 2.68 -1.81
N PHE A 109 -4.83 1.91 -1.09
CA PHE A 109 -4.55 2.14 0.32
C PHE A 109 -3.82 3.46 0.55
N ALA A 110 -2.80 3.78 -0.25
CA ALA A 110 -2.06 5.03 -0.17
C ALA A 110 -2.96 6.24 -0.43
N SER A 111 -3.82 6.16 -1.45
CA SER A 111 -4.72 7.26 -1.80
C SER A 111 -5.80 7.50 -0.76
N ARG A 112 -6.36 6.46 -0.15
CA ARG A 112 -7.46 6.59 0.83
C ARG A 112 -6.96 6.63 2.28
N ALA A 113 -6.29 5.56 2.74
CA ALA A 113 -5.87 5.45 4.13
C ALA A 113 -4.61 6.28 4.40
N GLY A 114 -3.65 6.28 3.48
CA GLY A 114 -2.43 7.07 3.59
C GLY A 114 -2.73 8.57 3.69
N SER A 115 -3.54 9.10 2.77
CA SER A 115 -3.94 10.52 2.81
C SER A 115 -4.72 10.88 4.07
N ALA A 116 -5.62 10.00 4.54
CA ALA A 116 -6.37 10.22 5.77
C ALA A 116 -5.45 10.28 6.99
N MET A 117 -4.50 9.34 7.15
CA MET A 117 -3.52 9.37 8.24
C MET A 117 -2.67 10.65 8.23
N THR A 118 -2.25 11.09 7.04
CA THR A 118 -1.50 12.34 6.88
C THR A 118 -2.32 13.54 7.31
N ALA A 119 -3.58 13.61 6.85
CA ALA A 119 -4.49 14.70 7.19
C ALA A 119 -4.79 14.75 8.70
N GLU A 120 -5.04 13.62 9.33
CA GLU A 120 -5.32 13.54 10.76
C GLU A 120 -4.13 14.03 11.61
N ILE A 121 -2.91 13.57 11.30
CA ILE A 121 -1.72 14.01 12.05
C ILE A 121 -1.43 15.48 11.78
N GLY A 122 -1.53 15.91 10.52
CA GLY A 122 -1.38 17.33 10.17
C GLY A 122 -2.39 18.23 10.86
N LEU A 123 -3.66 17.79 10.98
CA LEU A 123 -4.70 18.49 11.72
C LEU A 123 -4.40 18.53 13.23
N MET A 124 -3.98 17.41 13.82
CA MET A 124 -3.57 17.38 15.25
C MET A 124 -2.42 18.34 15.52
N LYS A 125 -1.52 18.54 14.55
CA LYS A 125 -0.44 19.53 14.66
C LYS A 125 -0.96 20.95 14.52
N ALA A 126 -1.83 21.20 13.53
CA ALA A 126 -2.42 22.53 13.30
C ALA A 126 -3.31 23.02 14.46
N THR A 127 -3.92 22.10 15.20
CA THR A 127 -4.73 22.38 16.39
C THR A 127 -3.95 22.28 17.71
N GLU A 128 -2.61 22.27 17.65
CA GLU A 128 -1.69 22.23 18.80
C GLU A 128 -1.85 20.99 19.72
N GLN A 129 -2.58 19.96 19.30
CA GLN A 129 -2.76 18.74 20.11
C GLN A 129 -1.44 17.99 20.35
N ILE A 130 -0.53 18.01 19.35
CA ILE A 130 0.79 17.37 19.48
C ILE A 130 1.62 18.13 20.53
N SER A 131 1.67 19.45 20.46
CA SER A 131 2.39 20.29 21.42
C SER A 131 1.79 20.19 22.83
N ALA A 132 0.46 20.11 22.95
CA ALA A 132 -0.20 19.88 24.23
C ALA A 132 0.18 18.53 24.86
N MET A 133 0.31 17.46 24.06
CA MET A 133 0.79 16.17 24.55
C MET A 133 2.23 16.25 25.06
N GLU A 134 3.12 16.96 24.35
CA GLU A 134 4.51 17.16 24.77
C GLU A 134 4.60 17.95 26.09
N MET A 135 3.79 18.99 26.26
CA MET A 135 3.72 19.74 27.52
C MET A 135 3.24 18.88 28.70
N MET A 136 2.41 17.88 28.44
CA MET A 136 1.97 16.90 29.44
C MET A 136 2.96 15.73 29.63
N ALA A 137 4.17 15.81 29.08
CA ALA A 137 5.18 14.75 29.09
C ALA A 137 4.71 13.43 28.42
N VAL A 138 3.73 13.49 27.51
CA VAL A 138 3.26 12.36 26.73
C VAL A 138 3.95 12.36 25.36
N ASN A 139 4.71 11.30 25.05
CA ASN A 139 5.39 11.19 23.77
C ASN A 139 4.39 10.98 22.62
N PRO A 140 4.28 11.92 21.64
CA PRO A 140 3.33 11.81 20.53
C PRO A 140 3.62 10.61 19.62
N ILE A 141 4.90 10.26 19.42
CA ILE A 141 5.28 9.12 18.58
C ILE A 141 4.74 7.83 19.18
N ALA A 142 4.90 7.62 20.49
CA ALA A 142 4.41 6.44 21.18
C ALA A 142 2.87 6.36 21.24
N ARG A 143 2.18 7.53 21.32
CA ARG A 143 0.74 7.60 21.53
C ARG A 143 -0.06 7.62 20.22
N VAL A 144 0.44 8.28 19.19
CA VAL A 144 -0.27 8.55 17.94
C VAL A 144 0.33 7.80 16.77
N VAL A 145 1.66 7.87 16.59
CA VAL A 145 2.34 7.34 15.40
C VAL A 145 2.44 5.83 15.45
N ALA A 146 2.94 5.25 16.55
CA ALA A 146 3.19 3.81 16.63
C ALA A 146 1.93 2.93 16.49
N PRO A 147 0.76 3.24 17.08
CA PRO A 147 -0.46 2.47 16.83
C PRO A 147 -0.93 2.53 15.38
N ARG A 148 -0.84 3.71 14.71
CA ARG A 148 -1.21 3.88 13.32
C ARG A 148 -0.25 3.15 12.38
N PHE A 149 1.05 3.14 12.70
CA PHE A 149 2.04 2.38 11.94
C PHE A 149 1.67 0.90 11.89
N TRP A 150 1.44 0.27 13.03
CA TRP A 150 1.06 -1.14 13.08
C TRP A 150 -0.31 -1.41 12.47
N ALA A 151 -1.25 -0.50 12.62
CA ALA A 151 -2.54 -0.61 11.96
C ALA A 151 -2.40 -0.67 10.44
N GLY A 152 -1.58 0.19 9.84
CA GLY A 152 -1.35 0.17 8.40
C GLY A 152 -0.61 -1.09 7.92
N VAL A 153 0.45 -1.48 8.62
CA VAL A 153 1.25 -2.68 8.28
C VAL A 153 0.43 -3.97 8.36
N ILE A 154 -0.48 -4.08 9.34
CA ILE A 154 -1.35 -5.26 9.48
C ILE A 154 -2.51 -5.23 8.48
N SER A 155 -3.10 -4.07 8.24
CA SER A 155 -4.25 -3.93 7.34
C SER A 155 -3.87 -4.19 5.88
N MET A 156 -2.67 -3.80 5.46
CA MET A 156 -2.28 -3.86 4.05
C MET A 156 -2.28 -5.28 3.46
N PRO A 157 -1.67 -6.32 4.08
CA PRO A 157 -1.73 -7.68 3.57
C PRO A 157 -3.15 -8.26 3.50
N LEU A 158 -3.98 -7.92 4.50
CA LEU A 158 -5.38 -8.35 4.52
C LEU A 158 -6.17 -7.73 3.37
N LEU A 159 -5.96 -6.43 3.10
CA LEU A 159 -6.61 -5.73 1.99
C LEU A 159 -6.13 -6.26 0.64
N ALA A 160 -4.84 -6.58 0.49
CA ALA A 160 -4.29 -7.18 -0.73
C ALA A 160 -4.89 -8.58 -0.98
N ALA A 161 -5.03 -9.41 0.06
CA ALA A 161 -5.67 -10.71 -0.05
C ALA A 161 -7.15 -10.59 -0.46
N MET A 162 -7.88 -9.66 0.14
CA MET A 162 -9.27 -9.38 -0.22
C MET A 162 -9.42 -8.85 -1.65
N PHE A 163 -8.50 -7.99 -2.10
CA PHE A 163 -8.46 -7.52 -3.47
C PHE A 163 -8.26 -8.67 -4.45
N SER A 164 -7.28 -9.54 -4.20
CA SER A 164 -6.99 -10.69 -5.06
C SER A 164 -8.16 -11.68 -5.09
N ALA A 165 -8.77 -11.97 -3.96
CA ALA A 165 -9.94 -12.86 -3.87
C ALA A 165 -11.13 -12.32 -4.69
N MET A 166 -11.44 -11.01 -4.54
CA MET A 166 -12.51 -10.38 -5.33
C MET A 166 -12.14 -10.25 -6.80
N GLY A 167 -10.87 -10.09 -7.13
CA GLY A 167 -10.40 -10.09 -8.50
C GLY A 167 -10.56 -11.46 -9.18
N VAL A 168 -10.21 -12.55 -8.50
CA VAL A 168 -10.46 -13.92 -9.00
C VAL A 168 -11.95 -14.16 -9.20
N PHE A 169 -12.79 -13.73 -8.26
CA PHE A 169 -14.23 -13.79 -8.40
C PHE A 169 -14.75 -12.99 -9.59
N GLY A 170 -14.23 -11.78 -9.83
CA GLY A 170 -14.55 -10.96 -11.00
C GLY A 170 -14.16 -11.66 -12.32
N GLY A 171 -12.96 -12.27 -12.35
CA GLY A 171 -12.50 -13.07 -13.50
C GLY A 171 -13.36 -14.29 -13.76
N TYR A 172 -13.83 -14.96 -12.70
CA TYR A 172 -14.78 -16.07 -12.80
C TYR A 172 -16.13 -15.62 -13.39
N VAL A 173 -16.69 -14.53 -12.90
CA VAL A 173 -17.99 -14.00 -13.40
C VAL A 173 -17.90 -13.71 -14.91
N VAL A 174 -16.84 -13.13 -15.39
CA VAL A 174 -16.69 -12.84 -16.83
C VAL A 174 -16.31 -14.09 -17.61
N GLY A 175 -15.30 -14.84 -17.17
CA GLY A 175 -14.78 -15.97 -17.91
C GLY A 175 -15.74 -17.15 -18.00
N VAL A 176 -16.35 -17.53 -16.87
CA VAL A 176 -17.24 -18.70 -16.79
C VAL A 176 -18.69 -18.30 -17.03
N VAL A 177 -19.25 -17.32 -16.31
CA VAL A 177 -20.69 -17.02 -16.37
C VAL A 177 -21.08 -16.29 -17.63
N LEU A 178 -20.29 -15.31 -18.11
CA LEU A 178 -20.63 -14.50 -19.29
C LEU A 178 -20.11 -15.08 -20.60
N ILE A 179 -18.88 -15.60 -20.62
CA ILE A 179 -18.23 -16.10 -21.84
C ILE A 179 -18.47 -17.60 -22.04
N GLY A 180 -18.62 -18.38 -20.94
CA GLY A 180 -18.93 -19.81 -21.03
C GLY A 180 -17.68 -20.70 -21.07
N VAL A 181 -16.55 -20.27 -20.52
CA VAL A 181 -15.39 -21.14 -20.26
C VAL A 181 -15.81 -22.23 -19.28
N ASP A 182 -15.34 -23.45 -19.47
CA ASP A 182 -15.68 -24.57 -18.59
C ASP A 182 -15.24 -24.31 -17.15
N GLU A 183 -16.20 -24.37 -16.22
CA GLU A 183 -15.98 -24.09 -14.79
C GLU A 183 -14.95 -25.04 -14.19
N GLY A 184 -15.02 -26.32 -14.53
CA GLY A 184 -14.08 -27.33 -14.04
C GLY A 184 -12.65 -27.03 -14.45
N SER A 185 -12.44 -26.63 -15.71
CA SER A 185 -11.12 -26.26 -16.20
C SER A 185 -10.61 -24.95 -15.57
N PHE A 186 -11.47 -23.97 -15.35
CA PHE A 186 -11.09 -22.71 -14.69
C PHE A 186 -10.49 -22.94 -13.29
N TRP A 187 -11.20 -23.70 -12.44
CA TRP A 187 -10.74 -23.96 -11.07
C TRP A 187 -9.58 -24.96 -11.01
N SER A 188 -9.59 -26.02 -11.81
CA SER A 188 -8.51 -27.02 -11.82
C SER A 188 -7.19 -26.44 -12.30
N GLN A 189 -7.20 -25.65 -13.38
CA GLN A 189 -6.02 -24.96 -13.88
C GLN A 189 -5.47 -23.93 -12.89
N MET A 190 -6.36 -23.17 -12.22
CA MET A 190 -5.96 -22.25 -11.18
C MET A 190 -5.28 -22.96 -10.00
N GLN A 191 -5.87 -24.07 -9.50
CA GLN A 191 -5.32 -24.81 -8.37
C GLN A 191 -3.99 -25.49 -8.71
N SER A 192 -3.81 -25.95 -9.94
CA SER A 192 -2.56 -26.58 -10.37
C SER A 192 -1.44 -25.57 -10.64
N ALA A 193 -1.78 -24.32 -11.00
CA ALA A 193 -0.82 -23.30 -11.38
C ALA A 193 -0.35 -22.43 -10.22
N VAL A 194 -1.16 -22.26 -9.15
CA VAL A 194 -0.82 -21.40 -8.01
C VAL A 194 -0.11 -22.22 -6.94
N ASP A 195 1.16 -21.91 -6.72
CA ASP A 195 1.92 -22.45 -5.60
C ASP A 195 1.80 -21.54 -4.38
N PHE A 196 1.40 -22.13 -3.25
CA PHE A 196 1.25 -21.37 -2.01
C PHE A 196 2.57 -20.72 -1.54
N GLN A 197 3.69 -21.45 -1.64
CA GLN A 197 4.98 -20.96 -1.15
C GLN A 197 5.60 -19.91 -2.07
N HIS A 198 5.49 -20.09 -3.39
CA HIS A 198 6.11 -19.17 -4.35
C HIS A 198 5.21 -18.00 -4.74
N ASP A 199 3.89 -18.20 -4.82
CA ASP A 199 2.98 -17.15 -5.32
C ASP A 199 2.33 -16.36 -4.19
N VAL A 200 1.66 -17.07 -3.26
CA VAL A 200 0.90 -16.42 -2.20
C VAL A 200 1.83 -15.76 -1.18
N LEU A 201 2.89 -16.46 -0.76
CA LEU A 201 3.84 -15.92 0.22
C LEU A 201 4.59 -14.69 -0.34
N ASN A 202 5.01 -14.73 -1.61
CA ASN A 202 5.63 -13.59 -2.28
C ASN A 202 4.68 -12.39 -2.34
N GLY A 203 3.41 -12.60 -2.69
CA GLY A 203 2.38 -11.55 -2.65
C GLY A 203 2.18 -10.95 -1.26
N VAL A 204 2.19 -11.80 -0.21
CA VAL A 204 2.10 -11.34 1.18
C VAL A 204 3.34 -10.55 1.59
N ILE A 205 4.54 -11.00 1.25
CA ILE A 205 5.79 -10.28 1.55
C ILE A 205 5.77 -8.89 0.87
N LYS A 206 5.43 -8.82 -0.42
CA LYS A 206 5.27 -7.56 -1.14
C LYS A 206 4.28 -6.63 -0.44
N SER A 207 3.11 -7.14 -0.06
CA SER A 207 2.07 -6.34 0.60
C SER A 207 2.50 -5.81 1.97
N VAL A 208 3.27 -6.58 2.76
CA VAL A 208 3.85 -6.11 4.02
C VAL A 208 4.85 -4.98 3.77
N VAL A 209 5.75 -5.15 2.81
CA VAL A 209 6.76 -4.12 2.45
C VAL A 209 6.07 -2.83 1.99
N PHE A 210 5.04 -2.94 1.13
CA PHE A 210 4.25 -1.79 0.70
C PHE A 210 3.50 -1.14 1.87
N GLY A 211 2.95 -1.94 2.78
CA GLY A 211 2.31 -1.46 4.00
C GLY A 211 3.24 -0.64 4.87
N VAL A 212 4.47 -1.11 5.07
CA VAL A 212 5.51 -0.37 5.80
C VAL A 212 5.85 0.93 5.07
N ALA A 213 6.13 0.88 3.77
CA ALA A 213 6.52 2.05 2.98
C ALA A 213 5.43 3.14 2.99
N VAL A 214 4.19 2.78 2.63
CA VAL A 214 3.06 3.72 2.58
C VAL A 214 2.79 4.33 3.94
N THR A 215 2.77 3.50 4.98
CA THR A 215 2.44 3.98 6.33
C THR A 215 3.53 4.91 6.88
N VAL A 216 4.80 4.59 6.66
CA VAL A 216 5.91 5.47 7.08
C VAL A 216 5.85 6.82 6.36
N ILE A 217 5.65 6.81 5.03
CA ILE A 217 5.54 8.04 4.24
C ILE A 217 4.36 8.88 4.74
N SER A 218 3.20 8.27 4.95
CA SER A 218 1.99 8.96 5.39
C SER A 218 2.14 9.61 6.76
N LEU A 219 2.69 8.88 7.72
CA LEU A 219 2.90 9.37 9.08
C LEU A 219 3.98 10.47 9.11
N PHE A 220 5.03 10.30 8.31
CA PHE A 220 6.12 11.27 8.19
C PHE A 220 5.64 12.59 7.57
N GLU A 221 4.97 12.54 6.42
CA GLU A 221 4.45 13.74 5.74
C GLU A 221 3.41 14.47 6.60
N GLY A 222 2.58 13.75 7.36
CA GLY A 222 1.65 14.34 8.30
C GLY A 222 2.34 15.04 9.47
N PHE A 223 3.39 14.42 10.02
CA PHE A 223 4.15 14.98 11.14
C PHE A 223 5.02 16.18 10.70
N ASP A 224 5.57 16.15 9.48
CA ASP A 224 6.39 17.23 8.90
C ASP A 224 5.55 18.37 8.32
N ALA A 225 4.23 18.20 8.16
CA ALA A 225 3.34 19.20 7.57
C ALA A 225 3.41 20.55 8.33
N PRO A 226 3.43 21.69 7.61
CA PRO A 226 3.19 22.99 8.25
C PRO A 226 1.83 23.03 8.94
N PRO A 227 1.70 23.66 10.12
CA PRO A 227 0.45 23.70 10.90
C PRO A 227 -0.59 24.67 10.32
N THR A 228 -0.92 24.51 9.04
CA THR A 228 -1.88 25.30 8.29
C THR A 228 -2.75 24.39 7.42
N ALA A 229 -3.96 24.82 7.08
CA ALA A 229 -4.85 24.06 6.21
C ALA A 229 -4.22 23.76 4.84
N GLU A 230 -3.52 24.73 4.25
CA GLU A 230 -2.78 24.57 2.99
C GLU A 230 -1.61 23.59 3.15
N GLY A 231 -0.89 23.66 4.27
CA GLY A 231 0.20 22.73 4.60
C GLY A 231 -0.26 21.29 4.70
N VAL A 232 -1.39 21.04 5.35
CA VAL A 232 -2.01 19.71 5.46
C VAL A 232 -2.48 19.20 4.10
N SER A 233 -3.16 20.04 3.31
CA SER A 233 -3.59 19.69 1.94
C SER A 233 -2.39 19.34 1.04
N GLY A 234 -1.33 20.14 1.10
CA GLY A 234 -0.09 19.85 0.35
C GLY A 234 0.60 18.57 0.82
N ALA A 235 0.57 18.26 2.12
CA ALA A 235 1.14 17.04 2.68
C ALA A 235 0.37 15.79 2.21
N THR A 236 -0.97 15.82 2.18
CA THR A 236 -1.77 14.69 1.66
C THR A 236 -1.48 14.39 0.20
N THR A 237 -1.34 15.42 -0.63
CA THR A 237 -0.96 15.26 -2.04
C THR A 237 0.45 14.65 -2.16
N ARG A 238 1.43 15.15 -1.40
CA ARG A 238 2.78 14.58 -1.40
C ARG A 238 2.80 13.12 -0.94
N THR A 239 2.00 12.79 0.07
CA THR A 239 1.86 11.40 0.55
C THR A 239 1.44 10.46 -0.57
N VAL A 240 0.38 10.78 -1.31
CA VAL A 240 -0.10 9.94 -2.40
C VAL A 240 0.95 9.77 -3.49
N VAL A 241 1.56 10.87 -3.93
CA VAL A 241 2.58 10.84 -5.00
C VAL A 241 3.82 10.05 -4.58
N GLN A 242 4.36 10.32 -3.39
CA GLN A 242 5.57 9.63 -2.92
C GLN A 242 5.32 8.16 -2.64
N SER A 243 4.17 7.82 -2.04
CA SER A 243 3.78 6.43 -1.81
C SER A 243 3.59 5.66 -3.10
N SER A 244 2.94 6.25 -4.12
CA SER A 244 2.75 5.60 -5.41
C SER A 244 4.08 5.33 -6.11
N LEU A 245 5.00 6.29 -6.11
CA LEU A 245 6.34 6.10 -6.68
C LEU A 245 7.14 5.05 -5.90
N ALA A 246 7.06 5.07 -4.57
CA ALA A 246 7.73 4.09 -3.73
C ALA A 246 7.19 2.67 -3.96
N ILE A 247 5.86 2.50 -4.09
CA ILE A 247 5.25 1.21 -4.39
C ILE A 247 5.76 0.66 -5.71
N LEU A 248 5.72 1.45 -6.80
CA LEU A 248 6.16 1.00 -8.12
C LEU A 248 7.65 0.66 -8.16
N MET A 249 8.49 1.46 -7.49
CA MET A 249 9.92 1.19 -7.40
C MET A 249 10.21 -0.07 -6.58
N LEU A 250 9.57 -0.22 -5.43
CA LEU A 250 9.73 -1.40 -4.57
C LEU A 250 9.19 -2.65 -5.24
N ASP A 251 8.07 -2.56 -5.97
CA ASP A 251 7.52 -3.68 -6.73
C ASP A 251 8.54 -4.22 -7.74
N PHE A 252 9.10 -3.33 -8.56
CA PHE A 252 10.13 -3.72 -9.51
C PHE A 252 11.35 -4.39 -8.85
N ILE A 253 11.83 -3.81 -7.73
CA ILE A 253 12.97 -4.36 -7.00
C ILE A 253 12.65 -5.73 -6.41
N LEU A 254 11.50 -5.86 -5.74
CA LEU A 254 11.09 -7.13 -5.11
C LEU A 254 10.86 -8.21 -6.16
N THR A 255 10.18 -7.88 -7.27
CA THR A 255 9.97 -8.80 -8.38
C THR A 255 11.30 -9.26 -8.97
N ALA A 256 12.25 -8.36 -9.21
CA ALA A 256 13.57 -8.71 -9.75
C ALA A 256 14.37 -9.62 -8.80
N PHE A 257 14.23 -9.46 -7.49
CA PHE A 257 14.87 -10.35 -6.52
C PHE A 257 14.18 -11.72 -6.41
N MET A 258 12.85 -11.74 -6.45
CA MET A 258 12.07 -12.99 -6.33
C MET A 258 12.22 -13.90 -7.54
N PHE A 259 12.29 -13.34 -8.77
CA PHE A 259 12.54 -14.12 -9.99
C PHE A 259 14.01 -14.53 -10.21
N ARG A 260 14.95 -14.03 -9.42
CA ARG A 260 16.38 -14.39 -9.53
C ARG A 260 16.75 -15.60 -8.66
N GLY A 261 15.84 -16.08 -7.85
CA GLY A 261 16.03 -17.21 -6.92
C GLY A 261 15.53 -18.56 -7.47
N ASP A 262 14.87 -18.53 -8.63
CA ASP A 262 14.49 -19.70 -9.43
C ASP A 262 15.51 -19.87 -10.58
#